data_03cafb3e07718e8273bf9baf6ce24654
#
_entry.id   03cafb3e07718e8273bf9baf6ce24654
#
_cell.length_a   1.000
_cell.length_b   1.000
_cell.length_c   1.000
_cell.angle_alpha   90.00
_cell.angle_beta   90.00
_cell.angle_gamma   90.00
#
_symmetry.space_group_name_H-M   'P 1'
#
loop_
_entity.id
_entity.type
_entity.pdbx_description
1 polymer ?
#
loop_
_entity_poly.entity_id
_entity_poly.type
_entity_poly.pdbx_seq_one_letter_code
_entity_poly.pdbx_strand_id
1 'polypeptide(L)'
;MEPVIQMEVRIAKTPDRVWEGLVTGMGAWWRGRDGEDLGMTLEPRPGGRLYRDLGQDTGHFWGVVQVIKPPRLLEITGPLFFSAPVLSHLSFRIQAEGAGSVVTLTQSVNGEVGEEFAMHAEGGWRQVMEKGLKPYVEQH
;
A
#
# COMPACT_ATOMS: atom_id res chain seq x y z
N MET A 1 12.13 2.01 -15.69
CA MET A 1 11.05 1.08 -15.31
C MET A 1 9.73 1.82 -15.37
N GLU A 2 8.82 1.32 -16.19
CA GLU A 2 7.53 1.95 -16.38
C GLU A 2 6.57 1.54 -15.24
N PRO A 3 5.74 2.48 -14.72
CA PRO A 3 4.71 2.07 -13.77
C PRO A 3 3.71 1.13 -14.43
N VAL A 4 3.41 0.03 -13.75
CA VAL A 4 2.40 -0.91 -14.21
C VAL A 4 1.02 -0.43 -13.76
N ILE A 5 0.95 0.17 -12.57
CA ILE A 5 -0.27 0.65 -11.98
C ILE A 5 -0.02 2.06 -11.44
N GLN A 6 -0.96 2.94 -11.73
CA GLN A 6 -0.97 4.27 -11.13
C GLN A 6 -2.42 4.68 -10.92
N MET A 7 -2.76 5.05 -9.69
CA MET A 7 -4.12 5.47 -9.39
C MET A 7 -4.13 6.53 -8.32
N GLU A 8 -5.21 7.29 -8.30
CA GLU A 8 -5.43 8.33 -7.31
C GLU A 8 -6.70 8.04 -6.53
N VAL A 9 -6.65 8.32 -5.24
CA VAL A 9 -7.83 8.22 -4.37
C VAL A 9 -7.92 9.51 -3.57
N ARG A 10 -9.11 10.11 -3.57
CA ARG A 10 -9.36 11.34 -2.83
C ARG A 10 -9.99 10.99 -1.49
N ILE A 11 -9.44 11.57 -0.43
CA ILE A 11 -9.85 11.30 0.94
C ILE A 11 -10.16 12.62 1.62
N ALA A 12 -11.32 12.70 2.28
CA ALA A 12 -11.81 13.94 2.89
C ALA A 12 -11.19 14.19 4.26
N LYS A 13 -9.87 14.14 4.33
CA LYS A 13 -9.09 14.42 5.54
C LYS A 13 -7.76 15.04 5.13
N THR A 14 -7.11 15.74 6.08
CA THR A 14 -5.83 16.37 5.83
C THR A 14 -4.72 15.34 5.59
N PRO A 15 -3.62 15.74 4.92
CA PRO A 15 -2.50 14.80 4.72
C PRO A 15 -1.99 14.17 6.00
N ASP A 16 -1.92 14.89 7.11
CA ASP A 16 -1.47 14.31 8.38
C ASP A 16 -2.38 13.18 8.85
N ARG A 17 -3.70 13.36 8.70
CA ARG A 17 -4.65 12.32 9.10
C ARG A 17 -4.59 11.12 8.17
N VAL A 18 -4.42 11.37 6.88
CA VAL A 18 -4.27 10.29 5.88
C VAL A 18 -3.00 9.50 6.18
N TRP A 19 -1.90 10.20 6.45
CA TRP A 19 -0.64 9.54 6.77
C TRP A 19 -0.75 8.65 8.01
N GLU A 20 -1.32 9.19 9.07
CA GLU A 20 -1.51 8.43 10.29
C GLU A 20 -2.29 7.14 10.04
N GLY A 21 -3.40 7.24 9.32
CA GLY A 21 -4.20 6.07 8.98
C GLY A 21 -3.45 5.09 8.09
N LEU A 22 -2.76 5.60 7.07
CA LEU A 22 -2.00 4.76 6.14
C LEU A 22 -0.96 3.93 6.88
N VAL A 23 -0.19 4.56 7.74
CA VAL A 23 0.99 3.95 8.35
C VAL A 23 0.63 3.15 9.60
N THR A 24 -0.12 3.75 10.51
CA THR A 24 -0.42 3.08 11.79
C THR A 24 -1.63 2.16 11.73
N GLY A 25 -2.53 2.38 10.77
CA GLY A 25 -3.74 1.59 10.65
C GLY A 25 -3.68 0.47 9.61
N MET A 26 -2.51 0.19 9.07
CA MET A 26 -2.40 -0.71 7.92
C MET A 26 -3.03 -2.08 8.18
N GLY A 27 -2.84 -2.66 9.35
CA GLY A 27 -3.45 -3.93 9.68
C GLY A 27 -4.98 -3.87 9.77
N ALA A 28 -5.52 -2.68 10.07
CA ALA A 28 -6.96 -2.50 10.19
C ALA A 28 -7.63 -2.26 8.84
N TRP A 29 -7.00 -1.45 7.96
CA TRP A 29 -7.67 -1.11 6.71
C TRP A 29 -7.27 -2.02 5.53
N TRP A 30 -6.12 -2.68 5.58
CA TRP A 30 -5.68 -3.54 4.48
C TRP A 30 -6.19 -4.95 4.72
N ARG A 31 -7.39 -5.19 4.23
CA ARG A 31 -8.09 -6.45 4.43
C ARG A 31 -8.29 -7.16 3.11
N GLY A 32 -8.59 -8.45 3.18
CA GLY A 32 -8.94 -9.22 2.01
C GLY A 32 -10.29 -8.80 1.44
N ARG A 33 -10.63 -9.36 0.28
CA ARG A 33 -11.83 -8.97 -0.45
C ARG A 33 -13.10 -9.14 0.39
N ASP A 34 -13.14 -10.17 1.21
CA ASP A 34 -14.31 -10.48 2.06
C ASP A 34 -14.14 -9.95 3.48
N GLY A 35 -13.21 -9.02 3.67
CA GLY A 35 -12.98 -8.39 4.97
C GLY A 35 -12.08 -9.19 5.91
N GLU A 36 -11.46 -10.27 5.43
CA GLU A 36 -10.60 -11.07 6.27
C GLU A 36 -9.32 -10.32 6.66
N ASP A 37 -8.86 -10.58 7.88
CA ASP A 37 -7.62 -10.01 8.40
C ASP A 37 -6.43 -10.66 7.68
N LEU A 38 -5.66 -9.87 6.94
CA LEU A 38 -4.49 -10.37 6.22
C LEU A 38 -3.23 -10.37 7.08
N GLY A 39 -3.29 -9.79 8.27
CA GLY A 39 -2.10 -9.67 9.11
C GLY A 39 -1.06 -8.71 8.56
N MET A 40 -1.50 -7.70 7.79
CA MET A 40 -0.56 -6.74 7.21
C MET A 40 0.08 -5.91 8.30
N THR A 41 1.41 -5.87 8.30
CA THR A 41 2.21 -5.21 9.31
C THR A 41 3.27 -4.35 8.65
N LEU A 42 3.38 -3.10 9.09
CA LEU A 42 4.39 -2.17 8.60
C LEU A 42 5.25 -1.69 9.78
N GLU A 43 6.56 -1.78 9.61
CA GLU A 43 7.52 -1.17 10.53
C GLU A 43 7.91 0.19 9.94
N PRO A 44 7.41 1.31 10.47
CA PRO A 44 7.49 2.60 9.77
C PRO A 44 8.81 3.32 10.01
N ARG A 45 9.88 2.78 9.44
CA ARG A 45 11.20 3.37 9.49
C ARG A 45 11.99 2.91 8.26
N PRO A 46 13.08 3.63 7.86
CA PRO A 46 13.93 3.14 6.77
C PRO A 46 14.44 1.74 7.07
N GLY A 47 14.31 0.83 6.11
CA GLY A 47 14.68 -0.56 6.30
C GLY A 47 13.66 -1.40 7.06
N GLY A 48 12.59 -0.78 7.57
CA GLY A 48 11.50 -1.52 8.22
C GLY A 48 10.78 -2.40 7.22
N ARG A 49 10.09 -3.42 7.73
CA ARG A 49 9.48 -4.43 6.87
C ARG A 49 8.00 -4.14 6.64
N LEU A 50 7.53 -4.53 5.46
CA LEU A 50 6.11 -4.70 5.18
C LEU A 50 5.90 -6.18 4.96
N TYR A 51 4.99 -6.81 5.74
CA TYR A 51 4.79 -8.25 5.66
C TYR A 51 3.42 -8.67 6.18
N ARG A 52 3.02 -9.87 5.83
CA ARG A 52 1.85 -10.51 6.42
C ARG A 52 2.31 -11.40 7.56
N ASP A 53 1.82 -11.12 8.75
CA ASP A 53 2.13 -11.92 9.94
C ASP A 53 0.97 -12.89 10.19
N LEU A 54 1.22 -14.17 9.97
CA LEU A 54 0.23 -15.21 10.18
C LEU A 54 0.44 -15.98 11.49
N GLY A 55 1.37 -15.49 12.32
CA GLY A 55 1.68 -16.10 13.61
C GLY A 55 2.69 -17.22 13.50
N GLN A 56 3.36 -17.54 14.60
CA GLN A 56 4.30 -18.65 14.73
C GLN A 56 5.41 -18.61 13.66
N ASP A 57 5.93 -17.40 13.42
CA ASP A 57 6.99 -17.17 12.42
C ASP A 57 6.59 -17.61 11.01
N THR A 58 5.32 -17.54 10.69
CA THR A 58 4.82 -17.81 9.34
C THR A 58 4.22 -16.56 8.74
N GLY A 59 4.23 -16.46 7.43
CA GLY A 59 3.67 -15.32 6.74
C GLY A 59 4.31 -15.10 5.38
N HIS A 60 4.23 -13.86 4.91
CA HIS A 60 4.73 -13.51 3.58
C HIS A 60 5.44 -12.16 3.66
N PHE A 61 6.74 -12.16 3.33
CA PHE A 61 7.53 -10.93 3.27
C PHE A 61 7.18 -10.16 1.99
N TRP A 62 6.78 -8.90 2.15
CA TRP A 62 6.37 -8.06 1.01
C TRP A 62 7.45 -7.08 0.59
N GLY A 63 8.20 -6.54 1.52
CA GLY A 63 9.25 -5.60 1.16
C GLY A 63 9.80 -4.83 2.34
N VAL A 64 10.66 -3.88 2.01
CA VAL A 64 11.28 -2.98 3.00
C VAL A 64 10.96 -1.53 2.66
N VAL A 65 10.87 -0.72 3.69
CA VAL A 65 10.70 0.73 3.52
C VAL A 65 11.99 1.31 2.97
N GLN A 66 11.92 1.85 1.76
CA GLN A 66 13.06 2.48 1.11
C GLN A 66 13.13 3.96 1.42
N VAL A 67 11.98 4.65 1.37
CA VAL A 67 11.87 6.07 1.68
C VAL A 67 10.64 6.29 2.54
N ILE A 68 10.79 7.06 3.60
CA ILE A 68 9.64 7.45 4.42
C ILE A 68 9.80 8.91 4.82
N LYS A 69 8.86 9.74 4.39
CA LYS A 69 8.86 11.19 4.63
C LYS A 69 7.46 11.64 5.01
N PRO A 70 7.11 11.55 6.30
CA PRO A 70 5.77 11.99 6.74
C PRO A 70 5.53 13.46 6.45
N PRO A 71 4.36 13.86 6.09
CA PRO A 71 3.19 13.02 5.76
C PRO A 71 3.02 12.81 4.25
N ARG A 72 4.07 12.85 3.47
CA ARG A 72 4.00 13.00 2.03
C ARG A 72 4.36 11.75 1.22
N LEU A 73 5.26 10.91 1.70
CA LEU A 73 5.83 9.88 0.83
C LEU A 73 6.20 8.62 1.61
N LEU A 74 5.75 7.48 1.10
CA LEU A 74 6.16 6.16 1.58
C LEU A 74 6.51 5.33 0.35
N GLU A 75 7.76 4.84 0.27
CA GLU A 75 8.20 3.96 -0.82
C GLU A 75 8.68 2.64 -0.25
N ILE A 76 8.23 1.56 -0.86
CA ILE A 76 8.52 0.20 -0.43
C ILE A 76 9.06 -0.57 -1.63
N THR A 77 10.13 -1.34 -1.41
CA THR A 77 10.74 -2.17 -2.44
C THR A 77 10.77 -3.62 -1.99
N GLY A 78 10.33 -4.52 -2.84
CA GLY A 78 10.31 -5.95 -2.54
C GLY A 78 9.42 -6.72 -3.48
N PRO A 79 9.23 -8.02 -3.21
CA PRO A 79 8.39 -8.86 -4.07
C PRO A 79 6.91 -8.51 -3.98
N LEU A 80 6.47 -7.83 -2.93
CA LEU A 80 5.07 -7.55 -2.63
C LEU A 80 4.28 -8.86 -2.56
N PHE A 81 3.17 -8.94 -3.29
CA PHE A 81 2.31 -10.14 -3.23
C PHE A 81 2.76 -11.27 -4.13
N PHE A 82 3.87 -11.11 -4.85
CA PHE A 82 4.35 -12.16 -5.74
C PHE A 82 5.07 -13.26 -4.96
N SER A 83 4.83 -14.50 -5.36
CA SER A 83 5.60 -15.64 -4.91
C SER A 83 6.50 -16.08 -6.06
N ALA A 84 7.39 -15.17 -6.48
CA ALA A 84 8.23 -15.34 -7.67
C ALA A 84 9.43 -14.40 -7.56
N PRO A 85 10.49 -14.61 -8.36
CA PRO A 85 11.67 -13.73 -8.32
C PRO A 85 11.41 -12.43 -9.08
N VAL A 86 10.57 -11.59 -8.50
CA VAL A 86 10.26 -10.27 -9.04
C VAL A 86 10.58 -9.23 -7.99
N LEU A 87 10.87 -8.02 -8.46
CA LEU A 87 11.11 -6.88 -7.60
C LEU A 87 10.14 -5.77 -7.97
N SER A 88 9.38 -5.31 -7.01
CA SER A 88 8.43 -4.23 -7.20
C SER A 88 8.88 -2.99 -6.45
N HIS A 89 8.48 -1.83 -6.94
CA HIS A 89 8.59 -0.57 -6.24
C HIS A 89 7.19 -0.02 -6.08
N LEU A 90 6.79 0.19 -4.83
CA LEU A 90 5.47 0.68 -4.49
C LEU A 90 5.62 2.04 -3.82
N SER A 91 4.89 3.05 -4.28
CA SER A 91 4.92 4.34 -3.63
C SER A 91 3.51 4.83 -3.33
N PHE A 92 3.38 5.46 -2.16
CA PHE A 92 2.21 6.20 -1.75
C PHE A 92 2.64 7.66 -1.60
N ARG A 93 2.04 8.53 -2.39
CA ARG A 93 2.32 9.96 -2.32
C ARG A 93 1.04 10.67 -1.90
N ILE A 94 1.15 11.52 -0.88
CA ILE A 94 0.00 12.22 -0.31
C ILE A 94 0.19 13.71 -0.52
N GLN A 95 -0.82 14.36 -1.10
CA GLN A 95 -0.81 15.80 -1.34
C GLN A 95 -2.12 16.40 -0.87
N ALA A 96 -2.03 17.62 -0.33
CA ALA A 96 -3.24 18.38 0.03
C ALA A 96 -4.01 18.75 -1.23
N GLU A 97 -5.32 18.66 -1.14
CA GLU A 97 -6.21 19.08 -2.22
C GLU A 97 -7.45 19.70 -1.56
N GLY A 98 -7.53 21.04 -1.57
CA GLY A 98 -8.57 21.74 -0.85
C GLY A 98 -8.50 21.42 0.64
N ALA A 99 -9.61 21.01 1.22
CA ALA A 99 -9.68 20.62 2.63
C ALA A 99 -9.35 19.15 2.83
N GLY A 100 -9.09 18.42 1.76
CA GLY A 100 -8.79 16.98 1.82
C GLY A 100 -7.43 16.65 1.25
N SER A 101 -7.29 15.43 0.80
CA SER A 101 -6.03 14.93 0.26
C SER A 101 -6.25 14.06 -0.96
N VAL A 102 -5.23 13.97 -1.80
CA VAL A 102 -5.17 12.96 -2.86
C VAL A 102 -3.99 12.04 -2.56
N VAL A 103 -4.25 10.74 -2.59
CA VAL A 103 -3.23 9.72 -2.43
C VAL A 103 -2.98 9.12 -3.81
N THR A 104 -1.73 9.19 -4.26
CA THR A 104 -1.32 8.57 -5.52
C THR A 104 -0.54 7.32 -5.21
N LEU A 105 -1.04 6.18 -5.68
CA LEU A 105 -0.37 4.89 -5.56
C LEU A 105 0.26 4.55 -6.89
N THR A 106 1.54 4.18 -6.88
CA THR A 106 2.25 3.75 -8.08
C THR A 106 2.96 2.45 -7.80
N GLN A 107 2.81 1.47 -8.69
CA GLN A 107 3.56 0.22 -8.60
C GLN A 107 4.28 -0.04 -9.92
N SER A 108 5.59 -0.26 -9.82
CA SER A 108 6.44 -0.70 -10.93
C SER A 108 6.94 -2.11 -10.61
N VAL A 109 7.15 -2.93 -11.61
CA VAL A 109 7.57 -4.31 -11.42
C VAL A 109 8.72 -4.63 -12.37
N ASN A 110 9.75 -5.31 -11.84
CA ASN A 110 10.86 -5.83 -12.63
C ASN A 110 10.91 -7.34 -12.42
N GLY A 111 10.85 -8.10 -13.52
CA GLY A 111 10.82 -9.55 -13.47
C GLY A 111 9.75 -10.10 -14.41
N GLU A 112 9.57 -11.41 -14.37
CA GLU A 112 8.58 -12.06 -15.22
C GLU A 112 7.20 -11.99 -14.60
N VAL A 113 6.35 -11.15 -15.16
CA VAL A 113 4.95 -11.06 -14.79
C VAL A 113 4.10 -11.21 -16.03
N GLY A 114 3.02 -11.98 -15.96
CA GLY A 114 2.10 -12.15 -17.07
C GLY A 114 1.29 -10.89 -17.33
N GLU A 115 0.73 -10.79 -18.54
CA GLU A 115 -0.12 -9.66 -18.89
C GLU A 115 -1.35 -9.56 -18.00
N GLU A 116 -1.81 -10.69 -17.50
CA GLU A 116 -2.97 -10.73 -16.60
C GLU A 116 -2.72 -10.01 -15.29
N PHE A 117 -1.45 -9.88 -14.90
CA PHE A 117 -1.11 -9.21 -13.66
C PHE A 117 -1.64 -7.77 -13.62
N ALA A 118 -1.34 -6.97 -14.65
CA ALA A 118 -1.74 -5.56 -14.65
C ALA A 118 -3.26 -5.41 -14.53
N MET A 119 -3.99 -6.32 -15.19
CA MET A 119 -5.44 -6.28 -15.19
C MET A 119 -6.03 -6.57 -13.80
N HIS A 120 -5.51 -7.61 -13.14
CA HIS A 120 -6.02 -8.01 -11.82
C HIS A 120 -5.49 -7.11 -10.69
N ALA A 121 -4.27 -6.63 -10.83
CA ALA A 121 -3.63 -5.84 -9.78
C ALA A 121 -4.30 -4.47 -9.63
N GLU A 122 -4.71 -3.84 -10.72
CA GLU A 122 -5.41 -2.57 -10.61
C GLU A 122 -6.69 -2.71 -9.81
N GLY A 123 -7.48 -3.73 -10.11
CA GLY A 123 -8.72 -4.00 -9.37
C GLY A 123 -8.45 -4.28 -7.90
N GLY A 124 -7.40 -5.04 -7.61
CA GLY A 124 -7.01 -5.33 -6.24
C GLY A 124 -6.60 -4.09 -5.46
N TRP A 125 -5.75 -3.26 -6.05
CA TRP A 125 -5.34 -2.01 -5.41
C TRP A 125 -6.51 -1.05 -5.24
N ARG A 126 -7.37 -0.94 -6.23
CA ARG A 126 -8.54 -0.07 -6.12
C ARG A 126 -9.47 -0.53 -5.00
N GLN A 127 -9.66 -1.84 -4.87
CA GLN A 127 -10.43 -2.41 -3.77
C GLN A 127 -9.84 -2.02 -2.41
N VAL A 128 -8.52 -2.20 -2.25
CA VAL A 128 -7.83 -1.94 -1.00
C VAL A 128 -7.87 -0.45 -0.68
N MET A 129 -7.66 0.41 -1.66
CA MET A 129 -7.61 1.85 -1.43
C MET A 129 -8.99 2.45 -1.21
N GLU A 130 -9.96 2.11 -2.05
CA GLU A 130 -11.29 2.73 -1.97
C GLU A 130 -12.20 2.08 -0.95
N LYS A 131 -12.06 0.79 -0.72
CA LYS A 131 -12.90 0.07 0.25
C LYS A 131 -12.21 -0.11 1.60
N GLY A 132 -10.90 0.05 1.65
CA GLY A 132 -10.12 -0.08 2.88
C GLY A 132 -9.64 1.25 3.41
N LEU A 133 -8.60 1.82 2.79
CA LEU A 133 -7.96 3.02 3.32
C LEU A 133 -8.92 4.21 3.42
N LYS A 134 -9.61 4.53 2.33
CA LYS A 134 -10.47 5.72 2.29
C LYS A 134 -11.52 5.72 3.40
N PRO A 135 -12.39 4.70 3.52
CA PRO A 135 -13.39 4.71 4.60
C PRO A 135 -12.77 4.65 5.98
N TYR A 136 -11.65 3.93 6.15
CA TYR A 136 -10.99 3.87 7.44
C TYR A 136 -10.54 5.25 7.91
N VAL A 137 -9.85 6.00 7.04
CA VAL A 137 -9.37 7.33 7.37
C VAL A 137 -10.53 8.30 7.59
N GLU A 138 -11.54 8.25 6.73
CA GLU A 138 -12.65 9.20 6.82
C GLU A 138 -13.53 8.98 8.05
N GLN A 139 -13.51 7.77 8.64
CA GLN A 139 -14.27 7.46 9.83
C GLN A 139 -13.47 7.63 11.13
N HIS A 140 -12.20 7.79 11.03
CA HIS A 140 -11.31 7.93 12.17
C HIS A 140 -10.58 9.26 12.08
#